data_4dc8b5ccb282e2a581a04b4d17e2deb9
#
_entry.id   4dc8b5ccb282e2a581a04b4d17e2deb9
#
_cell.length_a   1.000
_cell.length_b   1.000
_cell.length_c   1.000
_cell.angle_alpha   90.00
_cell.angle_beta   90.00
_cell.angle_gamma   90.00
#
_symmetry.space_group_name_H-M   'P 1'
#
loop_
_entity.id
_entity.type
_entity.pdbx_description
1 polymer ?
#
loop_
_entity_poly.entity_id
_entity_poly.type
_entity_poly.pdbx_seq_one_letter_code
_entity_poly.pdbx_strand_id
1 'polypeptide(L)'
;MVNPQLRNCRVPAFADTPHTDIFFADTIDAIGPLGAKSQGECAINPVAPAVANALADATGVRFAHLPFTPDRLFAQLAKAP
;
A
#
# COMPACT_ATOMS: atom_id res chain seq x y z
N MET A 1 7.45 -21.27 -3.45
CA MET A 1 6.81 -20.42 -4.50
C MET A 1 5.35 -20.80 -4.55
N VAL A 2 4.45 -19.84 -4.29
CA VAL A 2 3.00 -20.12 -4.14
C VAL A 2 2.31 -20.23 -5.50
N ASN A 3 2.77 -19.49 -6.50
CA ASN A 3 2.19 -19.43 -7.84
C ASN A 3 3.27 -19.65 -8.92
N PRO A 4 3.68 -20.91 -9.19
CA PRO A 4 4.78 -21.20 -10.11
C PRO A 4 4.40 -21.12 -11.60
N GLN A 5 3.12 -20.90 -11.92
CA GLN A 5 2.61 -20.88 -13.29
C GLN A 5 2.26 -19.44 -13.70
N LEU A 6 2.62 -19.06 -14.93
CA LEU A 6 2.27 -17.74 -15.50
C LEU A 6 0.75 -17.47 -15.48
N ARG A 7 -0.05 -18.50 -15.65
CA ARG A 7 -1.53 -18.40 -15.58
C ARG A 7 -2.02 -17.91 -14.21
N ASN A 8 -1.28 -18.20 -13.14
CA ASN A 8 -1.63 -17.84 -11.77
C ASN A 8 -0.91 -16.56 -11.30
N CYS A 9 0.03 -16.06 -12.10
CA CYS A 9 0.72 -14.80 -11.85
C CYS A 9 -0.16 -13.65 -12.35
N ARG A 10 -0.85 -12.98 -11.43
CA ARG A 10 -1.62 -11.79 -11.78
C ARG A 10 -0.67 -10.61 -12.00
N VAL A 11 -0.63 -10.14 -13.23
CA VAL A 11 -0.03 -8.85 -13.58
C VAL A 11 -1.15 -7.81 -13.53
N PRO A 12 -1.01 -6.72 -12.77
CA PRO A 12 -2.01 -5.66 -12.73
C PRO A 12 -2.27 -5.10 -14.13
N ALA A 13 -3.53 -4.98 -14.50
CA ALA A 13 -3.96 -4.32 -15.72
C ALA A 13 -4.35 -2.87 -15.43
N PHE A 14 -4.52 -2.06 -16.48
CA PHE A 14 -4.95 -0.67 -16.32
C PHE A 14 -6.30 -0.54 -15.59
N ALA A 15 -7.19 -1.51 -15.77
CA ALA A 15 -8.48 -1.57 -15.08
C ALA A 15 -8.37 -1.83 -13.57
N ASP A 16 -7.24 -2.35 -13.10
CA ASP A 16 -6.98 -2.59 -11.67
C ASP A 16 -6.42 -1.35 -10.95
N THR A 17 -6.10 -0.29 -11.71
CA THR A 17 -5.56 0.95 -11.16
C THR A 17 -6.68 1.75 -10.49
N PRO A 18 -6.56 2.08 -9.19
CA PRO A 18 -7.55 2.91 -8.53
C PRO A 18 -7.52 4.34 -9.05
N HIS A 19 -8.63 5.06 -8.86
CA HIS A 19 -8.61 6.50 -9.07
C HIS A 19 -7.55 7.13 -8.17
N THR A 20 -6.67 7.93 -8.76
CA THR A 20 -5.51 8.50 -8.06
C THR A 20 -5.48 9.99 -8.23
N ASP A 21 -5.56 10.71 -7.12
CA ASP A 21 -5.34 12.15 -7.06
C ASP A 21 -3.92 12.42 -6.56
N ILE A 22 -3.21 13.29 -7.26
CA ILE A 22 -1.82 13.63 -6.94
C ILE A 22 -1.74 15.08 -6.52
N PHE A 23 -1.25 15.30 -5.30
CA PHE A 23 -1.01 16.63 -4.75
C PHE A 23 0.46 16.78 -4.39
N PHE A 24 1.08 17.86 -4.84
CA PHE A 24 2.44 18.20 -4.48
C PHE A 24 2.44 19.21 -3.33
N ALA A 25 3.16 18.89 -2.25
CA ALA A 25 3.43 19.86 -1.20
C ALA A 25 4.47 20.88 -1.71
N ASP A 26 4.17 22.15 -1.61
CA ASP A 26 5.10 23.23 -1.97
C ASP A 26 6.16 23.38 -0.86
N THR A 27 7.18 22.57 -0.94
CA THR A 27 8.26 22.50 0.05
C THR A 27 9.62 22.53 -0.63
N ILE A 28 10.59 23.15 0.02
CA ILE A 28 11.96 23.32 -0.47
C ILE A 28 12.92 22.59 0.47
N ASP A 29 13.89 21.86 -0.10
CA ASP A 29 15.00 21.27 0.64
C ASP A 29 16.19 22.25 0.63
N ALA A 30 16.76 22.52 1.80
CA ALA A 30 17.88 23.43 1.94
C ALA A 30 19.19 22.86 1.35
N ILE A 31 19.30 21.54 1.20
CA ILE A 31 20.51 20.83 0.75
C ILE A 31 20.36 20.38 -0.72
N GLY A 32 19.15 20.17 -1.17
CA GLY A 32 18.86 19.67 -2.51
C GLY A 32 19.20 20.68 -3.62
N PRO A 33 19.64 20.23 -4.80
CA PRO A 33 19.92 21.11 -5.92
C PRO A 33 18.66 21.88 -6.33
N LEU A 34 18.74 23.22 -6.36
CA LEU A 34 17.62 24.11 -6.63
C LEU A 34 16.41 23.90 -5.70
N GLY A 35 16.63 23.38 -4.48
CA GLY A 35 15.56 23.06 -3.55
C GLY A 35 14.80 21.78 -3.86
N ALA A 36 15.28 20.96 -4.78
CA ALA A 36 14.62 19.72 -5.17
C ALA A 36 14.67 18.67 -4.06
N LYS A 37 13.59 17.91 -3.93
CA LYS A 37 13.47 16.75 -3.05
C LYS A 37 13.45 15.45 -3.84
N SER A 38 13.78 14.36 -3.15
CA SER A 38 13.66 13.03 -3.71
C SER A 38 12.20 12.72 -4.06
N GLN A 39 12.00 12.10 -5.21
CA GLN A 39 10.72 11.55 -5.68
C GLN A 39 10.92 10.08 -6.05
N GLY A 40 9.86 9.30 -6.15
CA GLY A 40 9.89 7.89 -6.53
C GLY A 40 9.75 6.98 -5.31
N GLU A 41 10.82 6.60 -4.66
CA GLU A 41 10.78 5.66 -3.52
C GLU A 41 9.96 6.18 -2.33
N CYS A 42 9.93 7.49 -2.14
CA CYS A 42 9.17 8.11 -1.04
C CYS A 42 7.67 7.80 -1.11
N ALA A 43 7.11 7.67 -2.29
CA ALA A 43 5.68 7.41 -2.48
C ALA A 43 5.26 5.98 -2.13
N ILE A 44 6.18 5.01 -2.17
CA ILE A 44 5.89 3.60 -1.88
C ILE A 44 5.89 3.31 -0.37
N ASN A 45 6.69 4.04 0.40
CA ASN A 45 6.84 3.80 1.84
C ASN A 45 5.52 3.87 2.63
N PRO A 46 4.60 4.82 2.40
CA PRO A 46 3.34 4.90 3.14
C PRO A 46 2.24 3.98 2.62
N VAL A 47 2.44 3.21 1.53
CA VAL A 47 1.39 2.36 0.94
C VAL A 47 0.92 1.29 1.93
N ALA A 48 1.84 0.52 2.52
CA ALA A 48 1.47 -0.53 3.47
C ALA A 48 0.77 0.03 4.72
N PRO A 49 1.27 1.07 5.40
CA PRO A 49 0.55 1.67 6.53
C PRO A 49 -0.78 2.32 6.14
N ALA A 50 -0.90 2.90 4.94
CA ALA A 50 -2.17 3.45 4.46
C ALA A 50 -3.22 2.35 4.29
N VAL A 51 -2.85 1.22 3.68
CA VAL A 51 -3.74 0.06 3.55
C VAL A 51 -4.10 -0.52 4.92
N ALA A 52 -3.13 -0.62 5.85
CA ALA A 52 -3.38 -1.08 7.21
C ALA A 52 -4.38 -0.19 7.96
N ASN A 53 -4.27 1.14 7.79
CA ASN A 53 -5.20 2.08 8.40
C ASN A 53 -6.61 1.97 7.79
N ALA A 54 -6.72 1.85 6.46
CA ALA A 54 -8.00 1.66 5.79
C ALA A 54 -8.69 0.35 6.23
N LEU A 55 -7.93 -0.73 6.37
CA LEU A 55 -8.44 -2.00 6.90
C LEU A 55 -8.92 -1.86 8.35
N ALA A 56 -8.16 -1.15 9.18
CA ALA A 56 -8.53 -0.92 10.57
C ALA A 56 -9.79 -0.04 10.69
N ASP A 57 -9.93 0.96 9.85
CA ASP A 57 -11.12 1.81 9.78
C ASP A 57 -12.36 1.02 9.35
N ALA A 58 -12.22 0.19 8.33
CA ALA A 58 -13.32 -0.62 7.80
C ALA A 58 -13.76 -1.75 8.72
N THR A 59 -12.86 -2.32 9.53
CA THR A 59 -13.12 -3.56 10.28
C THR A 59 -13.04 -3.41 11.79
N GLY A 60 -12.50 -2.30 12.29
CA GLY A 60 -12.18 -2.12 13.71
C GLY A 60 -10.98 -2.94 14.19
N VAL A 61 -10.37 -3.75 13.33
CA VAL A 61 -9.26 -4.66 13.67
C VAL A 61 -7.94 -4.14 13.11
N ARG A 62 -6.91 -4.05 13.96
CA ARG A 62 -5.57 -3.62 13.59
C ARG A 62 -4.76 -4.78 13.00
N PHE A 63 -4.32 -4.62 11.76
CA PHE A 63 -3.46 -5.59 11.09
C PHE A 63 -2.00 -5.11 11.13
N ALA A 64 -1.12 -5.88 11.78
CA ALA A 64 0.27 -5.51 12.03
C ALA A 64 1.29 -6.34 11.23
N HIS A 65 0.84 -7.33 10.45
CA HIS A 65 1.72 -8.25 9.73
C HIS A 65 1.45 -8.26 8.24
N LEU A 66 2.49 -8.06 7.45
CA LEU A 66 2.49 -8.19 6.00
C LEU A 66 2.81 -9.64 5.57
N PRO A 67 2.39 -10.04 4.35
CA PRO A 67 1.50 -9.34 3.42
C PRO A 67 0.03 -9.43 3.84
N PHE A 68 -0.78 -8.45 3.43
CA PHE A 68 -2.24 -8.44 3.63
C PHE A 68 -2.94 -9.33 2.61
N THR A 69 -2.81 -10.64 2.77
CA THR A 69 -3.48 -11.61 1.91
C THR A 69 -4.90 -11.90 2.42
N PRO A 70 -5.87 -12.21 1.52
CA PRO A 70 -7.26 -12.44 1.92
C PRO A 70 -7.43 -13.50 3.01
N ASP A 71 -6.67 -14.58 2.94
CA ASP A 71 -6.68 -15.67 3.93
C ASP A 71 -6.24 -15.20 5.32
N ARG A 72 -5.19 -14.37 5.39
CA ARG A 72 -4.69 -13.80 6.66
C ARG A 72 -5.67 -12.79 7.24
N LEU A 73 -6.24 -11.94 6.40
CA LEU A 73 -7.24 -10.98 6.84
C LEU A 73 -8.46 -11.71 7.40
N PHE A 74 -8.97 -12.69 6.68
CA PHE A 74 -10.10 -13.50 7.13
C PHE A 74 -9.82 -14.22 8.45
N ALA A 75 -8.64 -14.87 8.57
CA ALA A 75 -8.25 -15.57 9.79
C ALA A 75 -8.12 -14.65 11.01
N GLN A 76 -7.72 -13.39 10.80
CA GLN A 76 -7.63 -12.42 11.88
C GLN A 76 -9.00 -11.83 12.26
N LEU A 77 -9.86 -11.56 11.27
CA LEU A 77 -11.22 -11.10 11.48
C LEU A 77 -12.07 -12.15 12.23
N ALA A 78 -11.88 -13.43 11.90
CA ALA A 78 -12.58 -14.53 12.58
C ALA A 78 -12.18 -14.69 14.07
N LYS A 79 -11.07 -14.10 14.49
CA LYS A 79 -10.59 -14.11 15.89
C LYS A 79 -10.95 -12.82 16.64
N ALA A 80 -11.41 -11.81 15.92
CA ALA A 80 -11.84 -10.57 16.54
C ALA A 80 -13.14 -10.80 17.33
N PRO A 81 -13.27 -10.23 18.53
CA PRO A 81 -14.44 -10.39 19.37
C PRO A 81 -15.72 -9.77 18.78
#